data_6acd7871b795a1cbd3f3f0c81e624b5b
#
_entry.id   6acd7871b795a1cbd3f3f0c81e624b5b
#
_cell.length_a   1.000
_cell.length_b   1.000
_cell.length_c   1.000
_cell.angle_alpha   90.00
_cell.angle_beta   90.00
_cell.angle_gamma   90.00
#
_symmetry.space_group_name_H-M   'P 1'
#
loop_
_entity.id
_entity.type
_entity.pdbx_description
1 polymer ?
#
loop_
_entity_poly.entity_id
_entity_poly.type
_entity_poly.pdbx_seq_one_letter_code
_entity_poly.pdbx_strand_id
1 'polypeptide(L)'
;MESTTIATKPGALRAALNYEPLPLKFGTSGRRGDVVHLTQLEIYINAVAELEYLQSLPREEGGITRGDEFFYASDLRPSSSHFDSHLGGRGEIAQAIERAIIDAGMRPVNLGRIPTPALTSYAIERNRGSIMVTGSHIPFERNGYKVNTARGELLKKDEVPVNRLVDEARARIYDQPAAKSLFNASGMFKTGHHKLPDPKTSGRRAYVQRYIDFFTGHSLKGKRLIAYEHSAVGRDILVEILRKLGAEVIPTGRSETFVPIDTENIDDAQLALMRQFVEKATAKHGPVDALVSTDGDSDRPLIISVDNDFIDGQPRPHARFLGGDLVGIITAEYLGADAVVVPISCNDALDLGSLKEALEPKTRIGSPFVIAGMEKARAKGRSRICGWEANGGFLTGSDICRNQKTLKALPTRDAMLPILCVLFASVERGLSVGQLFALLPKRYSKAALLKNFPRATSLKIVSRFTPEETRIRDLFFPTPEGRVDFFNEDARRLSASDADTRLALNIREGLSKFFRQSDGFGPISRINYTDGVRIYFANNDVAHVRPSGNADELRIYAVADTQERADAITRLGVGEPDGILRSLARSLSPH
;
A
#
# COMPACT_ATOMS: atom_id res chain seq x y z
N MET A 1 6.63 21.67 17.71
CA MET A 1 7.23 22.40 16.58
C MET A 1 6.47 23.70 16.47
N GLU A 2 7.10 24.80 16.85
CA GLU A 2 6.52 26.13 16.76
C GLU A 2 6.25 26.47 15.31
N SER A 3 5.01 26.91 15.02
CA SER A 3 4.60 27.49 13.76
C SER A 3 5.42 28.76 13.55
N THR A 4 6.43 28.73 12.70
CA THR A 4 7.15 29.93 12.27
C THR A 4 6.16 30.78 11.48
N THR A 5 5.61 31.79 12.11
CA THR A 5 4.74 32.78 11.45
C THR A 5 5.60 33.50 10.42
N ILE A 6 5.46 33.15 9.15
CA ILE A 6 6.12 33.85 8.04
C ILE A 6 5.52 35.25 8.00
N ALA A 7 6.34 36.28 8.26
CA ALA A 7 5.91 37.69 8.17
C ALA A 7 5.42 37.95 6.74
N THR A 8 4.15 38.28 6.58
CA THR A 8 3.52 38.50 5.27
C THR A 8 3.83 39.91 4.77
N LYS A 9 4.46 40.00 3.59
CA LYS A 9 4.69 41.28 2.91
C LYS A 9 3.35 41.81 2.36
N PRO A 10 3.02 43.11 2.57
CA PRO A 10 1.84 43.69 1.95
C PRO A 10 1.82 43.49 0.43
N GLY A 11 0.68 43.06 -0.12
CA GLY A 11 0.53 42.80 -1.56
C GLY A 11 1.10 41.45 -2.06
N ALA A 12 1.71 40.65 -1.20
CA ALA A 12 2.17 39.29 -1.53
C ALA A 12 0.98 38.34 -1.64
N LEU A 13 1.17 37.25 -2.40
CA LEU A 13 0.14 36.20 -2.58
C LEU A 13 -0.38 35.68 -1.25
N ARG A 14 0.50 35.37 -0.29
CA ARG A 14 0.11 34.85 1.03
C ARG A 14 -0.87 35.75 1.75
N ALA A 15 -0.66 37.09 1.69
CA ALA A 15 -1.55 38.08 2.30
C ALA A 15 -2.90 38.21 1.57
N ALA A 16 -2.97 37.82 0.30
CA ALA A 16 -4.19 37.90 -0.51
C ALA A 16 -5.07 36.63 -0.42
N LEU A 17 -4.59 35.55 0.22
CA LEU A 17 -5.40 34.35 0.39
C LEU A 17 -6.54 34.55 1.38
N ASN A 18 -7.72 34.07 1.05
CA ASN A 18 -8.93 34.12 1.90
C ASN A 18 -9.17 32.86 2.73
N TYR A 19 -8.18 32.00 2.83
CA TYR A 19 -8.17 30.76 3.61
C TYR A 19 -6.78 30.52 4.24
N GLU A 20 -6.70 29.67 5.27
CA GLU A 20 -5.43 29.27 5.85
C GLU A 20 -4.93 27.99 5.13
N PRO A 21 -3.78 28.06 4.42
CA PRO A 21 -3.22 26.90 3.75
C PRO A 21 -2.77 25.81 4.72
N LEU A 22 -3.14 24.58 4.44
CA LEU A 22 -2.67 23.41 5.16
C LEU A 22 -1.58 22.70 4.35
N PRO A 23 -0.33 22.61 4.85
CA PRO A 23 0.75 21.95 4.14
C PRO A 23 0.47 20.47 3.93
N LEU A 24 0.67 19.98 2.70
CA LEU A 24 0.60 18.56 2.37
C LEU A 24 1.78 17.80 3.00
N LYS A 25 1.48 16.70 3.69
CA LYS A 25 2.48 15.85 4.31
C LYS A 25 2.67 14.57 3.51
N PHE A 26 3.88 14.01 3.58
CA PHE A 26 4.11 12.65 3.12
C PHE A 26 3.32 11.67 3.98
N GLY A 27 2.64 10.73 3.29
CA GLY A 27 2.11 9.52 3.89
C GLY A 27 3.11 8.37 3.83
N THR A 28 2.61 7.13 3.85
CA THR A 28 3.43 5.93 3.65
C THR A 28 4.01 5.88 2.24
N SER A 29 3.22 6.28 1.23
CA SER A 29 3.63 6.39 -0.17
C SER A 29 2.89 7.58 -0.79
N GLY A 30 3.62 8.62 -1.17
CA GLY A 30 3.09 9.86 -1.74
C GLY A 30 2.40 10.78 -0.72
N ARG A 31 1.84 11.89 -1.23
CA ARG A 31 1.16 12.93 -0.44
C ARG A 31 -0.34 12.71 -0.43
N ARG A 32 -0.98 12.97 0.71
CA ARG A 32 -2.42 12.79 0.91
C ARG A 32 -2.99 13.93 1.76
N GLY A 33 -4.23 14.31 1.45
CA GLY A 33 -4.98 15.29 2.23
C GLY A 33 -6.48 15.23 1.94
N ASP A 34 -7.26 15.96 2.72
CA ASP A 34 -8.68 16.16 2.43
C ASP A 34 -8.81 17.10 1.23
N VAL A 35 -9.68 16.78 0.27
CA VAL A 35 -9.78 17.50 -1.01
C VAL A 35 -10.06 19.00 -0.78
N VAL A 36 -10.83 19.36 0.25
CA VAL A 36 -11.12 20.75 0.61
C VAL A 36 -9.86 21.58 0.91
N HIS A 37 -8.74 20.92 1.27
CA HIS A 37 -7.44 21.56 1.53
C HIS A 37 -6.45 21.40 0.38
N LEU A 38 -6.77 20.58 -0.63
CA LEU A 38 -5.93 20.36 -1.82
C LEU A 38 -6.18 21.46 -2.86
N THR A 39 -5.77 22.70 -2.55
CA THR A 39 -5.81 23.79 -3.53
C THR A 39 -4.81 23.54 -4.66
N GLN A 40 -5.07 24.08 -5.85
CA GLN A 40 -4.09 24.01 -6.96
C GLN A 40 -2.77 24.67 -6.59
N LEU A 41 -2.77 25.73 -5.76
CA LEU A 41 -1.58 26.37 -5.21
C LEU A 41 -0.75 25.40 -4.35
N GLU A 42 -1.39 24.70 -3.43
CA GLU A 42 -0.68 23.77 -2.53
C GLU A 42 -0.11 22.56 -3.31
N ILE A 43 -0.87 22.01 -4.25
CA ILE A 43 -0.40 20.95 -5.14
C ILE A 43 0.78 21.43 -5.98
N TYR A 44 0.68 22.64 -6.57
CA TYR A 44 1.73 23.22 -7.39
C TYR A 44 3.04 23.44 -6.62
N ILE A 45 2.97 24.02 -5.40
CA ILE A 45 4.14 24.23 -4.54
C ILE A 45 4.90 22.92 -4.32
N ASN A 46 4.17 21.88 -3.92
CA ASN A 46 4.78 20.59 -3.63
C ASN A 46 5.34 19.93 -4.89
N ALA A 47 4.58 19.95 -6.01
CA ALA A 47 4.99 19.33 -7.26
C ALA A 47 6.24 20.00 -7.87
N VAL A 48 6.31 21.35 -7.85
CA VAL A 48 7.50 22.09 -8.32
C VAL A 48 8.73 21.70 -7.50
N ALA A 49 8.62 21.67 -6.18
CA ALA A 49 9.73 21.31 -5.30
C ALA A 49 10.21 19.85 -5.53
N GLU A 50 9.28 18.94 -5.73
CA GLU A 50 9.57 17.54 -6.04
C GLU A 50 10.25 17.39 -7.40
N LEU A 51 9.82 18.15 -8.41
CA LEU A 51 10.49 18.19 -9.71
C LEU A 51 11.89 18.80 -9.62
N GLU A 52 12.08 19.90 -8.86
CA GLU A 52 13.37 20.50 -8.57
C GLU A 52 14.30 19.49 -7.88
N TYR A 53 13.77 18.72 -6.92
CA TYR A 53 14.51 17.63 -6.28
C TYR A 53 14.94 16.57 -7.29
N LEU A 54 14.03 16.06 -8.12
CA LEU A 54 14.37 15.05 -9.14
C LEU A 54 15.40 15.57 -10.14
N GLN A 55 15.39 16.87 -10.46
CA GLN A 55 16.39 17.51 -11.32
C GLN A 55 17.76 17.65 -10.64
N SER A 56 17.82 17.64 -9.30
CA SER A 56 19.08 17.68 -8.55
C SER A 56 19.74 16.30 -8.39
N LEU A 57 19.01 15.21 -8.64
CA LEU A 57 19.53 13.86 -8.53
C LEU A 57 20.38 13.49 -9.76
N PRO A 58 21.45 12.70 -9.56
CA PRO A 58 22.15 12.03 -10.66
C PRO A 58 21.22 11.13 -11.48
N ARG A 59 21.48 10.97 -12.76
CA ARG A 59 20.70 10.07 -13.64
C ARG A 59 20.69 8.61 -13.14
N GLU A 60 21.81 8.15 -12.64
CA GLU A 60 21.98 6.81 -12.04
C GLU A 60 21.16 6.62 -10.75
N GLU A 61 20.72 7.69 -10.10
CA GLU A 61 19.80 7.66 -8.94
C GLU A 61 18.35 7.93 -9.32
N GLY A 62 18.05 8.01 -10.61
CA GLY A 62 16.70 8.26 -11.12
C GLY A 62 16.37 9.73 -11.35
N GLY A 63 17.38 10.58 -11.42
CA GLY A 63 17.24 12.01 -11.75
C GLY A 63 16.66 12.25 -13.13
N ILE A 64 16.07 13.43 -13.33
CA ILE A 64 15.47 13.90 -14.58
C ILE A 64 16.21 15.13 -15.11
N THR A 65 16.04 15.46 -16.38
CA THR A 65 16.69 16.61 -17.00
C THR A 65 15.65 17.53 -17.64
N ARG A 66 15.84 18.84 -17.54
CA ARG A 66 15.01 19.83 -18.24
C ARG A 66 14.91 19.52 -19.73
N GLY A 67 13.72 19.68 -20.29
CA GLY A 67 13.41 19.32 -21.67
C GLY A 67 13.01 17.87 -21.87
N ASP A 68 13.20 16.98 -20.89
CA ASP A 68 12.69 15.61 -20.97
C ASP A 68 11.14 15.57 -20.92
N GLU A 69 10.56 14.49 -21.45
CA GLU A 69 9.18 14.16 -21.18
C GLU A 69 9.02 13.76 -19.70
N PHE A 70 7.91 14.18 -19.12
CA PHE A 70 7.52 13.80 -17.77
C PHE A 70 6.07 13.30 -17.81
N PHE A 71 5.85 12.08 -17.35
CA PHE A 71 4.54 11.43 -17.49
C PHE A 71 3.64 11.71 -16.29
N TYR A 72 2.34 11.87 -16.53
CA TYR A 72 1.35 11.91 -15.48
C TYR A 72 0.09 11.15 -15.86
N ALA A 73 -0.60 10.64 -14.86
CA ALA A 73 -1.85 9.91 -14.98
C ALA A 73 -2.72 10.12 -13.74
N SER A 74 -3.97 9.70 -13.79
CA SER A 74 -4.89 9.80 -12.66
C SER A 74 -5.75 8.56 -12.49
N ASP A 75 -6.28 8.38 -11.27
CA ASP A 75 -7.35 7.43 -10.98
C ASP A 75 -8.73 7.97 -11.40
N LEU A 76 -9.80 7.25 -11.05
CA LEU A 76 -11.17 7.63 -11.40
C LEU A 76 -11.84 8.59 -10.41
N ARG A 77 -11.13 9.08 -9.37
CA ARG A 77 -11.69 10.11 -8.47
C ARG A 77 -11.99 11.37 -9.26
N PRO A 78 -13.19 11.96 -9.14
CA PRO A 78 -13.51 13.23 -9.81
C PRO A 78 -12.48 14.32 -9.52
N SER A 79 -12.10 14.51 -8.25
CA SER A 79 -11.13 15.54 -7.82
C SER A 79 -9.74 15.39 -8.44
N SER A 80 -9.39 14.22 -9.01
CA SER A 80 -8.11 14.03 -9.69
C SER A 80 -7.97 14.90 -10.94
N SER A 81 -9.04 15.10 -11.70
CA SER A 81 -9.00 15.83 -12.99
C SER A 81 -10.18 16.78 -13.23
N HIS A 82 -11.12 16.89 -12.30
CA HIS A 82 -12.30 17.75 -12.43
C HIS A 82 -12.47 18.66 -11.21
N PHE A 83 -13.05 19.82 -11.46
CA PHE A 83 -13.53 20.70 -10.40
C PHE A 83 -14.75 20.09 -9.71
N ASP A 84 -14.79 20.16 -8.38
CA ASP A 84 -15.88 19.64 -7.59
C ASP A 84 -16.40 20.73 -6.62
N SER A 85 -17.61 21.23 -6.90
CA SER A 85 -18.26 22.23 -6.06
C SER A 85 -18.66 21.67 -4.68
N HIS A 86 -18.93 20.38 -4.58
CA HIS A 86 -19.31 19.71 -3.33
C HIS A 86 -18.11 19.49 -2.38
N LEU A 87 -16.90 19.51 -2.95
CA LEU A 87 -15.65 19.40 -2.18
C LEU A 87 -14.98 20.78 -1.99
N GLY A 88 -15.78 21.78 -1.62
CA GLY A 88 -15.30 23.13 -1.30
C GLY A 88 -14.75 23.92 -2.50
N GLY A 89 -15.17 23.57 -3.72
CA GLY A 89 -14.67 24.22 -4.94
C GLY A 89 -13.22 23.85 -5.23
N ARG A 90 -12.84 22.61 -5.01
CA ARG A 90 -11.50 22.04 -5.21
C ARG A 90 -11.52 20.97 -6.32
N GLY A 91 -10.41 20.29 -6.49
CA GLY A 91 -10.19 19.32 -7.56
C GLY A 91 -9.19 19.82 -8.59
N GLU A 92 -9.24 19.26 -9.81
CA GLU A 92 -8.31 19.58 -10.90
C GLU A 92 -6.83 19.45 -10.47
N ILE A 93 -6.54 18.42 -9.64
CA ILE A 93 -5.18 18.18 -9.12
C ILE A 93 -4.21 17.95 -10.29
N ALA A 94 -4.62 17.19 -11.32
CA ALA A 94 -3.79 16.90 -12.47
C ALA A 94 -3.42 18.16 -13.28
N GLN A 95 -4.30 19.17 -13.33
CA GLN A 95 -4.01 20.46 -13.98
C GLN A 95 -2.91 21.24 -13.25
N ALA A 96 -2.92 21.20 -11.91
CA ALA A 96 -1.85 21.81 -11.11
C ALA A 96 -0.52 21.07 -11.30
N ILE A 97 -0.54 19.73 -11.39
CA ILE A 97 0.62 18.89 -11.70
C ILE A 97 1.17 19.21 -13.09
N GLU A 98 0.31 19.25 -14.12
CA GLU A 98 0.72 19.60 -15.49
C GLU A 98 1.41 20.96 -15.54
N ARG A 99 0.83 21.96 -14.88
CA ARG A 99 1.43 23.30 -14.80
C ARG A 99 2.78 23.28 -14.11
N ALA A 100 2.93 22.54 -13.01
CA ALA A 100 4.20 22.41 -12.31
C ALA A 100 5.28 21.76 -13.21
N ILE A 101 4.91 20.74 -14.00
CA ILE A 101 5.80 20.07 -14.95
C ILE A 101 6.31 21.06 -16.00
N ILE A 102 5.41 21.90 -16.56
CA ILE A 102 5.77 22.94 -17.55
C ILE A 102 6.75 23.95 -16.95
N ASP A 103 6.42 24.48 -15.76
CA ASP A 103 7.21 25.52 -15.12
C ASP A 103 8.57 25.01 -14.61
N ALA A 104 8.67 23.72 -14.31
CA ALA A 104 9.94 23.05 -14.05
C ALA A 104 10.79 22.84 -15.34
N GLY A 105 10.28 23.25 -16.50
CA GLY A 105 10.96 23.14 -17.79
C GLY A 105 10.93 21.73 -18.39
N MET A 106 9.99 20.90 -17.99
CA MET A 106 9.74 19.55 -18.53
C MET A 106 8.62 19.58 -19.55
N ARG A 107 8.51 18.53 -20.37
CA ARG A 107 7.39 18.35 -21.32
C ARG A 107 6.35 17.40 -20.74
N PRO A 108 5.16 17.90 -20.32
CA PRO A 108 4.13 17.04 -19.75
C PRO A 108 3.54 16.09 -20.79
N VAL A 109 3.34 14.83 -20.40
CA VAL A 109 2.69 13.83 -21.23
C VAL A 109 1.58 13.18 -20.43
N ASN A 110 0.34 13.48 -20.79
CA ASN A 110 -0.85 12.90 -20.20
C ASN A 110 -1.01 11.44 -20.68
N LEU A 111 -0.95 10.47 -19.78
CA LEU A 111 -1.25 9.07 -20.07
C LEU A 111 -2.71 8.68 -19.71
N GLY A 112 -3.50 9.64 -19.21
CA GLY A 112 -4.90 9.48 -18.90
C GLY A 112 -5.18 8.71 -17.62
N ARG A 113 -6.28 7.96 -17.64
CA ARG A 113 -6.73 7.16 -16.50
C ARG A 113 -6.20 5.74 -16.65
N ILE A 114 -5.09 5.46 -15.99
CA ILE A 114 -4.42 4.15 -16.02
C ILE A 114 -3.92 3.77 -14.62
N PRO A 115 -3.68 2.46 -14.35
CA PRO A 115 -3.10 2.00 -13.10
C PRO A 115 -1.78 2.67 -12.72
N THR A 116 -1.55 2.86 -11.42
CA THR A 116 -0.24 3.30 -10.89
C THR A 116 0.92 2.49 -11.48
N PRO A 117 0.90 1.13 -11.47
CA PRO A 117 1.98 0.34 -12.06
C PRO A 117 2.12 0.52 -13.58
N ALA A 118 1.04 0.81 -14.30
CA ALA A 118 1.11 1.07 -15.73
C ALA A 118 1.86 2.36 -16.06
N LEU A 119 1.58 3.43 -15.32
CA LEU A 119 2.31 4.69 -15.43
C LEU A 119 3.79 4.50 -15.09
N THR A 120 4.07 3.87 -13.95
CA THR A 120 5.44 3.70 -13.42
C THR A 120 6.28 2.82 -14.34
N SER A 121 5.74 1.67 -14.80
CA SER A 121 6.43 0.79 -15.76
C SER A 121 6.78 1.52 -17.06
N TYR A 122 5.81 2.25 -17.62
CA TYR A 122 6.01 3.00 -18.86
C TYR A 122 7.08 4.09 -18.72
N ALA A 123 7.14 4.76 -17.57
CA ALA A 123 8.11 5.80 -17.28
C ALA A 123 9.52 5.24 -17.07
N ILE A 124 9.67 4.17 -16.27
CA ILE A 124 10.96 3.51 -16.00
C ILE A 124 11.60 3.01 -17.29
N GLU A 125 10.83 2.34 -18.17
CA GLU A 125 11.34 1.83 -19.45
C GLU A 125 11.92 2.94 -20.36
N ARG A 126 11.53 4.19 -20.13
CA ARG A 126 11.98 5.36 -20.88
C ARG A 126 12.98 6.22 -20.12
N ASN A 127 13.38 5.79 -18.92
CA ASN A 127 14.22 6.57 -18.01
C ASN A 127 13.64 7.98 -17.75
N ARG A 128 12.35 8.04 -17.41
CA ARG A 128 11.61 9.27 -17.13
C ARG A 128 10.90 9.20 -15.78
N GLY A 129 10.76 10.36 -15.14
CA GLY A 129 9.95 10.49 -13.96
C GLY A 129 8.45 10.54 -14.28
N SER A 130 7.63 10.34 -13.23
CA SER A 130 6.18 10.39 -13.39
C SER A 130 5.45 10.81 -12.10
N ILE A 131 4.21 11.30 -12.26
CA ILE A 131 3.31 11.59 -11.15
C ILE A 131 1.97 10.91 -11.37
N MET A 132 1.53 10.13 -10.38
CA MET A 132 0.19 9.54 -10.33
C MET A 132 -0.70 10.30 -9.37
N VAL A 133 -1.76 10.90 -9.90
CA VAL A 133 -2.80 11.56 -9.09
C VAL A 133 -3.78 10.50 -8.59
N THR A 134 -3.73 10.21 -7.31
CA THR A 134 -4.55 9.16 -6.69
C THR A 134 -4.64 9.27 -5.18
N GLY A 135 -5.80 8.90 -4.65
CA GLY A 135 -5.99 8.59 -3.24
C GLY A 135 -5.89 7.10 -2.92
N SER A 136 -5.69 6.20 -3.94
CA SER A 136 -5.72 4.74 -3.78
C SER A 136 -7.05 4.28 -3.13
N HIS A 137 -7.00 3.63 -1.96
CA HIS A 137 -8.14 3.05 -1.23
C HIS A 137 -8.80 4.00 -0.22
N ILE A 138 -8.25 5.21 0.02
CA ILE A 138 -8.78 6.12 1.06
C ILE A 138 -10.17 6.69 0.68
N PRO A 139 -10.96 7.20 1.63
CA PRO A 139 -12.30 7.72 1.38
C PRO A 139 -12.38 8.76 0.25
N PHE A 140 -13.59 8.94 -0.28
CA PHE A 140 -13.86 9.82 -1.44
C PHE A 140 -13.41 11.26 -1.22
N GLU A 141 -13.59 11.78 -0.01
CA GLU A 141 -13.29 13.17 0.38
C GLU A 141 -11.79 13.46 0.47
N ARG A 142 -10.96 12.42 0.32
CA ARG A 142 -9.50 12.53 0.36
C ARG A 142 -8.90 12.16 -0.98
N ASN A 143 -7.78 12.80 -1.31
CA ASN A 143 -7.01 12.50 -2.52
C ASN A 143 -5.53 12.84 -2.30
N GLY A 144 -4.75 12.84 -3.37
CA GLY A 144 -3.35 13.20 -3.35
C GLY A 144 -2.62 12.78 -4.62
N TYR A 145 -1.32 12.52 -4.50
CA TYR A 145 -0.52 12.05 -5.62
C TYR A 145 0.76 11.34 -5.15
N LYS A 146 1.35 10.55 -6.04
CA LYS A 146 2.63 9.85 -5.87
C LYS A 146 3.61 10.35 -6.93
N VAL A 147 4.81 10.74 -6.53
CA VAL A 147 5.91 11.10 -7.44
C VAL A 147 6.85 9.92 -7.58
N ASN A 148 7.29 9.64 -8.78
CA ASN A 148 8.27 8.61 -9.09
C ASN A 148 9.49 9.23 -9.76
N THR A 149 10.66 8.77 -9.36
CA THR A 149 11.93 8.99 -10.07
C THR A 149 11.92 8.24 -11.40
N ALA A 150 12.95 8.39 -12.22
CA ALA A 150 13.14 7.58 -13.42
C ALA A 150 13.42 6.08 -13.13
N ARG A 151 13.52 5.68 -11.85
CA ARG A 151 13.76 4.30 -11.39
C ARG A 151 12.65 3.68 -10.54
N GLY A 152 11.62 4.44 -10.17
CA GLY A 152 10.51 4.01 -9.35
C GLY A 152 10.14 4.99 -8.25
N GLU A 153 9.51 4.50 -7.18
CA GLU A 153 8.98 5.34 -6.09
C GLU A 153 10.10 6.12 -5.37
N LEU A 154 9.75 7.31 -4.86
CA LEU A 154 10.58 8.03 -3.87
C LEU A 154 10.75 7.18 -2.61
N LEU A 155 11.96 7.14 -2.07
CA LEU A 155 12.27 6.40 -0.86
C LEU A 155 12.19 7.30 0.38
N LYS A 156 12.21 6.71 1.57
CA LYS A 156 12.17 7.47 2.83
C LYS A 156 13.36 8.42 3.02
N LYS A 157 14.52 8.11 2.44
CA LYS A 157 15.69 8.99 2.44
C LYS A 157 15.44 10.32 1.73
N ASP A 158 14.52 10.34 0.76
CA ASP A 158 14.22 11.48 -0.10
C ASP A 158 13.27 12.49 0.57
N GLU A 159 12.54 12.09 1.63
CA GLU A 159 11.50 12.93 2.25
C GLU A 159 12.07 14.21 2.89
N VAL A 160 13.22 14.12 3.56
CA VAL A 160 13.82 15.29 4.23
C VAL A 160 14.31 16.34 3.21
N PRO A 161 15.12 16.00 2.20
CA PRO A 161 15.55 16.97 1.20
C PRO A 161 14.37 17.53 0.38
N VAL A 162 13.37 16.72 0.04
CA VAL A 162 12.16 17.19 -0.65
C VAL A 162 11.40 18.20 0.20
N ASN A 163 11.16 17.92 1.49
CA ASN A 163 10.42 18.84 2.36
C ASN A 163 11.13 20.19 2.51
N ARG A 164 12.48 20.21 2.57
CA ARG A 164 13.25 21.45 2.55
C ARG A 164 12.98 22.26 1.29
N LEU A 165 13.00 21.64 0.12
CA LEU A 165 12.69 22.31 -1.15
C LEU A 165 11.24 22.78 -1.22
N VAL A 166 10.30 22.06 -0.60
CA VAL A 166 8.90 22.49 -0.48
C VAL A 166 8.80 23.79 0.34
N ASP A 167 9.52 23.88 1.47
CA ASP A 167 9.51 25.09 2.29
C ASP A 167 10.13 26.28 1.54
N GLU A 168 11.22 26.06 0.79
CA GLU A 168 11.86 27.07 -0.08
C GLU A 168 10.92 27.51 -1.22
N ALA A 169 10.28 26.57 -1.92
CA ALA A 169 9.32 26.86 -2.98
C ALA A 169 8.09 27.62 -2.43
N ARG A 170 7.60 27.20 -1.26
CA ARG A 170 6.47 27.85 -0.58
C ARG A 170 6.79 29.29 -0.26
N ALA A 171 7.94 29.58 0.34
CA ALA A 171 8.37 30.94 0.65
C ALA A 171 8.46 31.78 -0.62
N ARG A 172 9.12 31.27 -1.66
CA ARG A 172 9.30 31.93 -2.96
C ARG A 172 7.96 32.28 -3.63
N ILE A 173 7.00 31.34 -3.63
CA ILE A 173 5.70 31.51 -4.28
C ILE A 173 4.80 32.44 -3.47
N TYR A 174 4.79 32.34 -2.14
CA TYR A 174 3.99 33.18 -1.26
C TYR A 174 4.43 34.65 -1.25
N ASP A 175 5.72 34.92 -1.45
CA ASP A 175 6.30 36.26 -1.52
C ASP A 175 6.05 36.96 -2.86
N GLN A 176 5.56 36.27 -3.88
CA GLN A 176 5.22 36.87 -5.17
C GLN A 176 4.10 37.91 -5.02
N PRO A 177 4.13 39.02 -5.77
CA PRO A 177 3.00 39.93 -5.82
C PRO A 177 1.71 39.23 -6.23
N ALA A 178 0.64 39.35 -5.49
CA ALA A 178 -0.63 38.69 -5.77
C ALA A 178 -1.12 38.95 -7.20
N ALA A 179 -0.93 40.18 -7.72
CA ALA A 179 -1.32 40.51 -9.10
C ALA A 179 -0.57 39.67 -10.17
N LYS A 180 0.68 39.31 -9.93
CA LYS A 180 1.52 38.52 -10.84
C LYS A 180 1.40 37.00 -10.62
N SER A 181 0.79 36.57 -9.54
CA SER A 181 0.61 35.14 -9.24
C SER A 181 -0.34 34.48 -10.23
N LEU A 182 -0.10 33.18 -10.49
CA LEU A 182 -1.01 32.31 -11.25
C LEU A 182 -2.33 32.08 -10.49
N PHE A 183 -2.32 32.25 -9.16
CA PHE A 183 -3.40 31.83 -8.27
C PHE A 183 -4.23 33.03 -7.77
N ASN A 184 -5.53 32.79 -7.60
CA ASN A 184 -6.48 33.72 -6.99
C ASN A 184 -6.47 33.57 -5.45
N ALA A 185 -7.32 34.32 -4.77
CA ALA A 185 -7.41 34.33 -3.31
C ALA A 185 -7.85 32.99 -2.71
N SER A 186 -8.52 32.13 -3.47
CA SER A 186 -8.90 30.77 -3.04
C SER A 186 -7.84 29.69 -3.34
N GLY A 187 -6.66 30.07 -3.85
CA GLY A 187 -5.59 29.16 -4.21
C GLY A 187 -5.85 28.33 -5.48
N MET A 188 -6.81 28.76 -6.31
CA MET A 188 -7.11 28.15 -7.62
C MET A 188 -6.54 29.02 -8.74
N PHE A 189 -6.31 28.46 -9.93
CA PHE A 189 -5.79 29.22 -11.07
C PHE A 189 -6.70 30.37 -11.46
N LYS A 190 -6.12 31.56 -11.72
CA LYS A 190 -6.84 32.72 -12.23
C LYS A 190 -7.42 32.50 -13.62
N THR A 191 -6.82 31.65 -14.41
CA THR A 191 -7.30 31.27 -15.76
C THR A 191 -8.58 30.44 -15.73
N GLY A 192 -9.07 30.07 -14.52
CA GLY A 192 -10.25 29.24 -14.35
C GLY A 192 -10.00 27.75 -14.70
N HIS A 193 -11.10 27.06 -14.97
CA HIS A 193 -11.08 25.62 -15.29
C HIS A 193 -10.57 25.38 -16.72
N HIS A 194 -9.71 24.38 -16.90
CA HIS A 194 -9.25 23.97 -18.23
C HIS A 194 -9.20 22.45 -18.36
N LYS A 195 -9.46 21.98 -19.58
CA LYS A 195 -9.36 20.55 -19.92
C LYS A 195 -7.89 20.16 -20.08
N LEU A 196 -7.54 18.99 -19.54
CA LEU A 196 -6.23 18.38 -19.80
C LEU A 196 -6.08 18.02 -21.29
N PRO A 197 -4.85 18.01 -21.83
CA PRO A 197 -4.58 17.47 -23.17
C PRO A 197 -5.11 16.05 -23.32
N ASP A 198 -5.48 15.69 -24.54
CA ASP A 198 -5.99 14.34 -24.83
C ASP A 198 -4.94 13.26 -24.47
N PRO A 199 -5.36 12.18 -23.79
CA PRO A 199 -4.44 11.21 -23.25
C PRO A 199 -3.78 10.34 -24.32
N LYS A 200 -2.48 10.07 -24.17
CA LYS A 200 -1.76 9.07 -24.97
C LYS A 200 -2.03 7.67 -24.43
N THR A 201 -2.52 6.78 -25.30
CA THR A 201 -2.87 5.39 -24.94
C THR A 201 -1.66 4.44 -24.84
N SER A 202 -0.46 4.93 -25.13
CA SER A 202 0.77 4.11 -25.17
C SER A 202 1.10 3.43 -23.84
N GLY A 203 0.92 4.12 -22.70
CA GLY A 203 1.12 3.53 -21.38
C GLY A 203 0.19 2.36 -21.09
N ARG A 204 -1.10 2.52 -21.40
CA ARG A 204 -2.10 1.44 -21.30
C ARG A 204 -1.73 0.24 -22.17
N ARG A 205 -1.39 0.47 -23.44
CA ARG A 205 -1.02 -0.61 -24.36
C ARG A 205 0.23 -1.35 -23.93
N ALA A 206 1.28 -0.63 -23.49
CA ALA A 206 2.52 -1.24 -23.01
C ALA A 206 2.26 -2.14 -21.78
N TYR A 207 1.42 -1.69 -20.84
CA TYR A 207 1.10 -2.45 -19.64
C TYR A 207 0.30 -3.73 -19.94
N VAL A 208 -0.69 -3.66 -20.83
CA VAL A 208 -1.40 -4.87 -21.32
C VAL A 208 -0.42 -5.83 -22.00
N GLN A 209 0.42 -5.31 -22.90
CA GLN A 209 1.36 -6.14 -23.65
C GLN A 209 2.41 -6.80 -22.75
N ARG A 210 2.87 -6.14 -21.69
CA ARG A 210 3.78 -6.68 -20.67
C ARG A 210 3.34 -8.06 -20.17
N TYR A 211 2.06 -8.24 -19.85
CA TYR A 211 1.53 -9.50 -19.34
C TYR A 211 1.22 -10.51 -20.46
N ILE A 212 0.74 -10.05 -21.60
CA ILE A 212 0.51 -10.94 -22.74
C ILE A 212 1.83 -11.58 -23.17
N ASP A 213 2.92 -10.81 -23.25
CA ASP A 213 4.24 -11.33 -23.64
C ASP A 213 4.82 -12.29 -22.61
N PHE A 214 4.70 -11.96 -21.33
CA PHE A 214 5.23 -12.80 -20.26
C PHE A 214 4.51 -14.15 -20.16
N PHE A 215 3.18 -14.15 -20.30
CA PHE A 215 2.36 -15.36 -20.23
C PHE A 215 2.09 -16.02 -21.60
N THR A 216 2.79 -15.61 -22.66
CA THR A 216 2.69 -16.25 -23.97
C THR A 216 3.00 -17.75 -23.87
N GLY A 217 2.13 -18.59 -24.44
CA GLY A 217 2.22 -20.05 -24.36
C GLY A 217 1.43 -20.67 -23.20
N HIS A 218 0.91 -19.84 -22.29
CA HIS A 218 -0.03 -20.24 -21.24
C HIS A 218 -1.45 -19.78 -21.59
N SER A 219 -2.46 -20.47 -21.08
CA SER A 219 -3.86 -20.13 -21.38
C SER A 219 -4.76 -20.33 -20.17
N LEU A 220 -5.67 -19.37 -19.97
CA LEU A 220 -6.77 -19.46 -19.01
C LEU A 220 -8.06 -20.02 -19.66
N LYS A 221 -7.94 -20.68 -20.83
CA LYS A 221 -9.09 -21.30 -21.49
C LYS A 221 -9.79 -22.29 -20.56
N GLY A 222 -11.11 -22.18 -20.48
CA GLY A 222 -11.94 -22.99 -19.58
C GLY A 222 -12.11 -22.39 -18.17
N LYS A 223 -11.42 -21.30 -17.84
CA LYS A 223 -11.64 -20.55 -16.61
C LYS A 223 -12.70 -19.48 -16.81
N ARG A 224 -13.71 -19.46 -15.91
CA ARG A 224 -14.76 -18.45 -15.87
C ARG A 224 -14.56 -17.55 -14.66
N LEU A 225 -14.32 -16.27 -14.91
CA LEU A 225 -13.91 -15.31 -13.90
C LEU A 225 -14.91 -14.15 -13.82
N ILE A 226 -15.25 -13.72 -12.61
CA ILE A 226 -15.94 -12.46 -12.38
C ILE A 226 -14.88 -11.36 -12.24
N ALA A 227 -14.97 -10.32 -13.04
CA ALA A 227 -14.21 -9.09 -12.84
C ALA A 227 -15.11 -8.07 -12.12
N TYR A 228 -14.85 -7.84 -10.83
CA TYR A 228 -15.54 -6.80 -10.08
C TYR A 228 -14.91 -5.45 -10.40
N GLU A 229 -15.64 -4.66 -11.20
CA GLU A 229 -15.10 -3.45 -11.80
C GLU A 229 -15.07 -2.25 -10.84
N HIS A 230 -16.07 -2.11 -9.97
CA HIS A 230 -16.36 -0.91 -9.16
C HIS A 230 -15.84 0.39 -9.81
N SER A 231 -15.09 1.22 -9.08
CA SER A 231 -14.41 2.42 -9.61
C SER A 231 -12.89 2.23 -9.73
N ALA A 232 -12.40 1.00 -9.90
CA ALA A 232 -10.98 0.75 -10.13
C ALA A 232 -10.53 1.30 -11.48
N VAL A 233 -9.42 2.02 -11.52
CA VAL A 233 -8.91 2.62 -12.78
C VAL A 233 -8.43 1.56 -13.77
N GLY A 234 -8.02 0.38 -13.28
CA GLY A 234 -7.58 -0.75 -14.09
C GLY A 234 -8.70 -1.71 -14.52
N ARG A 235 -9.98 -1.44 -14.21
CA ARG A 235 -11.11 -2.36 -14.45
C ARG A 235 -11.17 -2.89 -15.88
N ASP A 236 -11.09 -1.99 -16.87
CA ASP A 236 -11.13 -2.38 -18.29
C ASP A 236 -9.85 -3.11 -18.75
N ILE A 237 -8.70 -2.76 -18.15
CA ILE A 237 -7.41 -3.38 -18.43
C ILE A 237 -7.38 -4.82 -17.89
N LEU A 238 -7.90 -5.05 -16.68
CA LEU A 238 -8.02 -6.37 -16.09
C LEU A 238 -8.85 -7.30 -16.98
N VAL A 239 -10.04 -6.84 -17.41
CA VAL A 239 -10.92 -7.60 -18.32
C VAL A 239 -10.22 -7.89 -19.65
N GLU A 240 -9.53 -6.89 -20.22
CA GLU A 240 -8.80 -7.05 -21.49
C GLU A 240 -7.69 -8.10 -21.38
N ILE A 241 -6.85 -8.04 -20.34
CA ILE A 241 -5.75 -8.97 -20.13
C ILE A 241 -6.29 -10.41 -19.96
N LEU A 242 -7.26 -10.61 -19.08
CA LEU A 242 -7.84 -11.93 -18.81
C LEU A 242 -8.45 -12.56 -20.06
N ARG A 243 -9.21 -11.78 -20.84
CA ARG A 243 -9.79 -12.26 -22.12
C ARG A 243 -8.72 -12.60 -23.15
N LYS A 244 -7.70 -11.77 -23.31
CA LYS A 244 -6.57 -12.05 -24.22
C LYS A 244 -5.79 -13.31 -23.81
N LEU A 245 -5.77 -13.64 -22.52
CA LEU A 245 -5.16 -14.87 -22.01
C LEU A 245 -6.12 -16.07 -22.03
N GLY A 246 -7.34 -15.91 -22.58
CA GLY A 246 -8.27 -16.99 -22.89
C GLY A 246 -9.38 -17.23 -21.87
N ALA A 247 -9.48 -16.45 -20.79
CA ALA A 247 -10.55 -16.59 -19.82
C ALA A 247 -11.91 -16.12 -20.34
N GLU A 248 -12.98 -16.79 -19.91
CA GLU A 248 -14.34 -16.23 -19.96
C GLU A 248 -14.48 -15.24 -18.81
N VAL A 249 -14.76 -13.96 -19.12
CA VAL A 249 -14.81 -12.91 -18.09
C VAL A 249 -16.19 -12.28 -18.04
N ILE A 250 -16.78 -12.25 -16.85
CA ILE A 250 -18.07 -11.65 -16.50
C ILE A 250 -17.79 -10.32 -15.77
N PRO A 251 -17.78 -9.16 -16.47
CA PRO A 251 -17.68 -7.86 -15.81
C PRO A 251 -18.90 -7.61 -14.95
N THR A 252 -18.70 -7.14 -13.71
CA THR A 252 -19.77 -7.01 -12.71
C THR A 252 -19.54 -5.82 -11.80
N GLY A 253 -20.61 -5.15 -11.37
CA GLY A 253 -20.56 -4.16 -10.31
C GLY A 253 -19.83 -2.87 -10.69
N ARG A 254 -19.83 -2.48 -11.97
CA ARG A 254 -19.26 -1.22 -12.44
C ARG A 254 -19.94 -0.04 -11.76
N SER A 255 -19.15 0.90 -11.26
CA SER A 255 -19.63 2.12 -10.63
C SER A 255 -19.02 3.36 -11.29
N GLU A 256 -19.83 4.36 -11.49
CA GLU A 256 -19.38 5.70 -11.92
C GLU A 256 -19.11 6.62 -10.70
N THR A 257 -19.55 6.22 -9.52
CA THR A 257 -19.16 6.85 -8.26
C THR A 257 -17.99 6.11 -7.65
N PHE A 258 -17.10 6.82 -6.96
CA PHE A 258 -15.93 6.21 -6.35
C PHE A 258 -16.34 5.30 -5.19
N VAL A 259 -15.86 4.05 -5.23
CA VAL A 259 -16.04 3.03 -4.18
C VAL A 259 -14.67 2.73 -3.59
N PRO A 260 -14.40 3.10 -2.34
CA PRO A 260 -13.13 2.76 -1.68
C PRO A 260 -13.09 1.26 -1.37
N ILE A 261 -12.05 0.59 -1.82
CA ILE A 261 -11.76 -0.82 -1.50
C ILE A 261 -10.39 -0.88 -0.84
N ASP A 262 -10.36 -1.24 0.45
CA ASP A 262 -9.12 -1.55 1.16
C ASP A 262 -8.89 -3.05 1.16
N THR A 263 -8.00 -3.53 0.30
CA THR A 263 -7.71 -4.96 0.12
C THR A 263 -7.03 -5.60 1.33
N GLU A 264 -6.54 -4.81 2.29
CA GLU A 264 -6.01 -5.31 3.57
C GLU A 264 -7.11 -5.55 4.61
N ASN A 265 -8.21 -4.78 4.52
CA ASN A 265 -9.30 -4.82 5.50
C ASN A 265 -10.66 -4.68 4.80
N ILE A 266 -11.05 -5.71 4.06
CA ILE A 266 -12.39 -5.80 3.44
C ILE A 266 -13.43 -5.97 4.54
N ASP A 267 -14.45 -5.12 4.56
CA ASP A 267 -15.55 -5.21 5.52
C ASP A 267 -16.59 -6.26 5.14
N ASP A 268 -17.43 -6.64 6.12
CA ASP A 268 -18.42 -7.70 5.94
C ASP A 268 -19.49 -7.35 4.89
N ALA A 269 -19.84 -6.07 4.74
CA ALA A 269 -20.81 -5.62 3.74
C ALA A 269 -20.24 -5.77 2.32
N GLN A 270 -18.98 -5.40 2.13
CA GLN A 270 -18.26 -5.59 0.87
C GLN A 270 -18.13 -7.09 0.54
N LEU A 271 -17.77 -7.93 1.51
CA LEU A 271 -17.71 -9.39 1.32
C LEU A 271 -19.08 -9.97 0.96
N ALA A 272 -20.16 -9.54 1.63
CA ALA A 272 -21.52 -9.97 1.33
C ALA A 272 -21.94 -9.59 -0.11
N LEU A 273 -21.61 -8.36 -0.55
CA LEU A 273 -21.87 -7.91 -1.91
C LEU A 273 -21.13 -8.78 -2.95
N MET A 274 -19.87 -9.09 -2.71
CA MET A 274 -19.08 -9.93 -3.63
C MET A 274 -19.60 -11.37 -3.68
N ARG A 275 -20.07 -11.93 -2.54
CA ARG A 275 -20.76 -13.24 -2.51
C ARG A 275 -22.04 -13.22 -3.35
N GLN A 276 -22.84 -12.16 -3.28
CA GLN A 276 -24.03 -12.02 -4.12
C GLN A 276 -23.66 -11.96 -5.62
N PHE A 277 -22.55 -11.32 -5.99
CA PHE A 277 -22.09 -11.35 -7.38
C PHE A 277 -21.73 -12.76 -7.82
N VAL A 278 -21.05 -13.53 -6.98
CA VAL A 278 -20.71 -14.93 -7.25
C VAL A 278 -21.97 -15.78 -7.41
N GLU A 279 -22.92 -15.68 -6.50
CA GLU A 279 -24.20 -16.42 -6.56
C GLU A 279 -24.98 -16.11 -7.84
N LYS A 280 -25.16 -14.81 -8.17
CA LYS A 280 -25.86 -14.38 -9.39
C LYS A 280 -25.16 -14.84 -10.66
N ALA A 281 -23.84 -14.74 -10.72
CA ALA A 281 -23.07 -15.17 -11.88
C ALA A 281 -23.13 -16.69 -12.04
N THR A 282 -23.01 -17.46 -10.95
CA THR A 282 -23.11 -18.93 -10.96
C THR A 282 -24.49 -19.37 -11.41
N ALA A 283 -25.56 -18.75 -10.94
CA ALA A 283 -26.94 -19.07 -11.35
C ALA A 283 -27.19 -18.80 -12.83
N LYS A 284 -26.58 -17.76 -13.40
CA LYS A 284 -26.80 -17.35 -14.78
C LYS A 284 -25.88 -18.02 -15.80
N HIS A 285 -24.61 -18.24 -15.43
CA HIS A 285 -23.56 -18.66 -16.33
C HIS A 285 -22.97 -20.04 -16.00
N GLY A 286 -23.42 -20.68 -14.92
CA GLY A 286 -22.82 -21.90 -14.36
C GLY A 286 -21.61 -21.61 -13.47
N PRO A 287 -20.89 -22.66 -13.02
CA PRO A 287 -19.78 -22.51 -12.08
C PRO A 287 -18.75 -21.47 -12.50
N VAL A 288 -18.32 -20.64 -11.55
CA VAL A 288 -17.23 -19.68 -11.72
C VAL A 288 -16.03 -20.10 -10.89
N ASP A 289 -14.81 -19.78 -11.34
CA ASP A 289 -13.56 -20.20 -10.67
C ASP A 289 -13.09 -19.19 -9.62
N ALA A 290 -13.28 -17.90 -9.87
CA ALA A 290 -12.89 -16.83 -8.97
C ALA A 290 -13.59 -15.51 -9.30
N LEU A 291 -13.65 -14.61 -8.29
CA LEU A 291 -13.87 -13.19 -8.51
C LEU A 291 -12.55 -12.46 -8.28
N VAL A 292 -12.18 -11.60 -9.23
CA VAL A 292 -10.96 -10.79 -9.17
C VAL A 292 -11.27 -9.31 -9.31
N SER A 293 -10.49 -8.49 -8.63
CA SER A 293 -10.58 -7.03 -8.66
C SER A 293 -9.25 -6.40 -8.24
N THR A 294 -9.24 -5.08 -8.11
CA THR A 294 -8.10 -4.30 -7.59
C THR A 294 -8.61 -3.18 -6.70
N ASP A 295 -7.75 -2.45 -6.00
CA ASP A 295 -8.13 -1.19 -5.36
C ASP A 295 -8.28 -0.03 -6.38
N GLY A 296 -8.53 1.19 -5.89
CA GLY A 296 -8.88 2.34 -6.74
C GLY A 296 -7.87 2.69 -7.82
N ASP A 297 -6.56 2.67 -7.51
CA ASP A 297 -5.47 2.94 -8.47
C ASP A 297 -4.78 1.67 -8.99
N SER A 298 -5.38 0.52 -8.70
CA SER A 298 -5.04 -0.81 -9.22
C SER A 298 -3.59 -1.24 -8.97
N ASP A 299 -3.08 -0.88 -7.79
CA ASP A 299 -1.77 -1.31 -7.31
C ASP A 299 -1.85 -2.47 -6.29
N ARG A 300 -3.08 -2.84 -5.83
CA ARG A 300 -3.35 -3.93 -4.88
C ARG A 300 -4.40 -4.89 -5.43
N PRO A 301 -4.11 -6.21 -5.46
CA PRO A 301 -5.06 -7.21 -5.95
C PRO A 301 -6.15 -7.52 -4.92
N LEU A 302 -7.29 -7.95 -5.42
CA LEU A 302 -8.36 -8.58 -4.66
C LEU A 302 -8.75 -9.88 -5.34
N ILE A 303 -8.71 -10.99 -4.60
CA ILE A 303 -9.09 -12.30 -5.11
C ILE A 303 -10.06 -12.96 -4.12
N ILE A 304 -11.19 -13.41 -4.65
CA ILE A 304 -12.14 -14.30 -3.98
C ILE A 304 -12.06 -15.65 -4.69
N SER A 305 -11.62 -16.71 -4.02
CA SER A 305 -11.73 -18.05 -4.55
C SER A 305 -13.18 -18.51 -4.53
N VAL A 306 -13.59 -19.27 -5.55
CA VAL A 306 -14.91 -19.89 -5.59
C VAL A 306 -14.75 -21.38 -5.79
N ASP A 307 -15.10 -22.14 -4.76
CA ASP A 307 -15.22 -23.59 -4.83
C ASP A 307 -16.71 -23.92 -4.99
N ASN A 308 -17.03 -24.92 -5.81
CA ASN A 308 -18.43 -25.27 -6.10
C ASN A 308 -18.72 -26.69 -5.62
N ASP A 309 -19.67 -26.82 -4.68
CA ASP A 309 -20.33 -28.08 -4.39
C ASP A 309 -21.52 -28.27 -5.35
N PHE A 310 -21.91 -29.51 -5.59
CA PHE A 310 -23.06 -29.82 -6.40
C PHE A 310 -24.12 -30.51 -5.54
N ILE A 311 -25.29 -29.87 -5.40
CA ILE A 311 -26.45 -30.42 -4.68
C ILE A 311 -27.60 -30.53 -5.70
N ASP A 312 -28.11 -31.73 -5.88
CA ASP A 312 -29.17 -32.04 -6.88
C ASP A 312 -28.79 -31.57 -8.31
N GLY A 313 -27.49 -31.70 -8.65
CA GLY A 313 -26.96 -31.27 -9.95
C GLY A 313 -26.82 -29.75 -10.13
N GLN A 314 -27.13 -28.96 -9.11
CA GLN A 314 -26.99 -27.50 -9.14
C GLN A 314 -25.71 -27.06 -8.39
N PRO A 315 -24.91 -26.14 -8.97
CA PRO A 315 -23.72 -25.64 -8.31
C PRO A 315 -24.07 -24.76 -7.10
N ARG A 316 -23.40 -25.01 -5.99
CA ARG A 316 -23.45 -24.19 -4.76
C ARG A 316 -22.08 -23.56 -4.54
N PRO A 317 -21.92 -22.25 -4.84
CA PRO A 317 -20.62 -21.61 -4.72
C PRO A 317 -20.26 -21.29 -3.27
N HIS A 318 -19.01 -21.60 -2.89
CA HIS A 318 -18.38 -21.18 -1.65
C HIS A 318 -17.33 -20.13 -1.96
N ALA A 319 -17.64 -18.86 -1.70
CA ALA A 319 -16.77 -17.73 -1.95
C ALA A 319 -15.94 -17.38 -0.72
N ARG A 320 -14.61 -17.39 -0.85
CA ARG A 320 -13.67 -17.09 0.23
C ARG A 320 -12.70 -15.99 -0.20
N PHE A 321 -12.59 -14.92 0.59
CA PHE A 321 -11.56 -13.89 0.41
C PHE A 321 -10.17 -14.45 0.72
N LEU A 322 -9.19 -14.11 -0.11
CA LEU A 322 -7.79 -14.50 0.03
C LEU A 322 -6.96 -13.29 0.42
N GLY A 323 -6.33 -13.35 1.58
CA GLY A 323 -5.47 -12.29 2.08
C GLY A 323 -4.31 -11.99 1.12
N GLY A 324 -4.03 -10.71 0.93
CA GLY A 324 -3.01 -10.26 -0.02
C GLY A 324 -1.61 -10.78 0.29
N ASP A 325 -1.30 -11.00 1.56
CA ASP A 325 -0.04 -11.61 2.00
C ASP A 325 0.11 -13.07 1.52
N LEU A 326 -0.97 -13.86 1.55
CA LEU A 326 -0.98 -15.22 1.02
C LEU A 326 -0.94 -15.24 -0.53
N VAL A 327 -1.63 -14.29 -1.17
CA VAL A 327 -1.54 -14.07 -2.64
C VAL A 327 -0.09 -13.83 -3.04
N GLY A 328 0.66 -13.04 -2.26
CA GLY A 328 2.08 -12.78 -2.48
C GLY A 328 2.94 -14.04 -2.40
N ILE A 329 2.67 -14.96 -1.46
CA ILE A 329 3.39 -16.24 -1.35
C ILE A 329 3.22 -17.06 -2.63
N ILE A 330 1.98 -17.31 -3.06
CA ILE A 330 1.70 -18.06 -4.29
C ILE A 330 2.36 -17.42 -5.51
N THR A 331 2.33 -16.07 -5.57
CA THR A 331 2.95 -15.32 -6.67
C THR A 331 4.46 -15.52 -6.69
N ALA A 332 5.14 -15.38 -5.56
CA ALA A 332 6.58 -15.54 -5.45
C ALA A 332 7.02 -16.99 -5.74
N GLU A 333 6.25 -17.99 -5.27
CA GLU A 333 6.47 -19.41 -5.64
C GLU A 333 6.34 -19.62 -7.15
N TYR A 334 5.28 -19.10 -7.76
CA TYR A 334 5.04 -19.22 -9.20
C TYR A 334 6.18 -18.60 -10.02
N LEU A 335 6.70 -17.46 -9.59
CA LEU A 335 7.83 -16.77 -10.24
C LEU A 335 9.19 -17.43 -9.92
N GLY A 336 9.25 -18.37 -8.98
CA GLY A 336 10.48 -19.03 -8.54
C GLY A 336 11.45 -18.08 -7.85
N ALA A 337 10.93 -17.19 -6.98
CA ALA A 337 11.74 -16.21 -6.27
C ALA A 337 12.85 -16.89 -5.43
N ASP A 338 14.06 -16.32 -5.47
CA ASP A 338 15.22 -16.72 -4.64
C ASP A 338 15.48 -15.73 -3.48
N ALA A 339 14.77 -14.59 -3.49
CA ALA A 339 14.68 -13.69 -2.36
C ALA A 339 13.29 -13.06 -2.30
N VAL A 340 12.72 -13.01 -1.09
CA VAL A 340 11.43 -12.38 -0.82
C VAL A 340 11.54 -11.37 0.31
N VAL A 341 10.98 -10.18 0.09
CA VAL A 341 11.02 -9.06 1.03
C VAL A 341 9.61 -8.63 1.37
N VAL A 342 9.26 -8.71 2.65
CA VAL A 342 7.93 -8.34 3.14
C VAL A 342 8.01 -7.51 4.41
N PRO A 343 7.01 -6.66 4.70
CA PRO A 343 6.92 -5.97 5.98
C PRO A 343 6.55 -6.93 7.11
N ILE A 344 6.86 -6.48 8.34
CA ILE A 344 6.60 -7.26 9.56
C ILE A 344 5.12 -7.60 9.78
N SER A 345 4.19 -6.90 9.12
CA SER A 345 2.75 -7.17 9.22
C SER A 345 2.28 -8.38 8.40
N CYS A 346 3.08 -8.87 7.46
CA CYS A 346 2.71 -10.04 6.66
C CYS A 346 2.59 -11.30 7.51
N ASN A 347 1.73 -12.21 7.04
CA ASN A 347 1.38 -13.48 7.67
C ASN A 347 2.59 -14.40 7.85
N ASP A 348 2.66 -15.10 8.98
CA ASP A 348 3.75 -16.01 9.35
C ASP A 348 3.75 -17.32 8.54
N ALA A 349 2.74 -17.57 7.70
CA ALA A 349 2.77 -18.69 6.74
C ALA A 349 4.03 -18.66 5.88
N LEU A 350 4.56 -17.45 5.59
CA LEU A 350 5.81 -17.27 4.85
C LEU A 350 7.02 -17.83 5.62
N ASP A 351 7.04 -17.66 6.94
CA ASP A 351 8.14 -18.13 7.81
C ASP A 351 8.17 -19.67 7.95
N LEU A 352 7.04 -20.33 7.63
CA LEU A 352 6.84 -21.77 7.78
C LEU A 352 6.81 -22.52 6.44
N GLY A 353 6.61 -21.80 5.32
CA GLY A 353 6.39 -22.36 4.00
C GLY A 353 7.65 -22.60 3.18
N SER A 354 7.45 -22.89 1.90
CA SER A 354 8.50 -23.17 0.90
C SER A 354 9.47 -22.00 0.66
N LEU A 355 9.05 -20.77 0.92
CA LEU A 355 9.86 -19.56 0.73
C LEU A 355 10.67 -19.17 1.98
N LYS A 356 10.66 -19.97 3.05
CA LYS A 356 11.36 -19.66 4.30
C LYS A 356 12.85 -19.34 4.08
N GLU A 357 13.55 -20.11 3.25
CA GLU A 357 14.98 -19.91 2.98
C GLU A 357 15.26 -18.72 2.01
N ALA A 358 14.22 -18.25 1.31
CA ALA A 358 14.29 -17.07 0.46
C ALA A 358 13.91 -15.79 1.21
N LEU A 359 13.37 -15.90 2.45
CA LEU A 359 12.89 -14.76 3.21
C LEU A 359 14.06 -13.91 3.72
N GLU A 360 14.14 -12.69 3.25
CA GLU A 360 15.04 -11.66 3.79
C GLU A 360 14.47 -11.08 5.11
N PRO A 361 15.27 -10.42 5.93
CA PRO A 361 14.77 -9.78 7.15
C PRO A 361 13.55 -8.89 6.88
N LYS A 362 12.46 -9.11 7.64
CA LYS A 362 11.21 -8.37 7.47
C LYS A 362 11.42 -6.87 7.71
N THR A 363 10.79 -6.05 6.87
CA THR A 363 10.95 -4.58 6.89
C THR A 363 9.86 -3.90 7.73
N ARG A 364 9.99 -2.58 7.90
CA ARG A 364 8.87 -1.72 8.29
C ARG A 364 7.78 -1.75 7.22
N ILE A 365 6.57 -1.32 7.60
CA ILE A 365 5.41 -1.29 6.71
C ILE A 365 5.52 -0.10 5.74
N GLY A 366 5.38 -0.38 4.46
CA GLY A 366 5.37 0.57 3.35
C GLY A 366 6.30 0.16 2.21
N SER A 367 5.83 0.35 0.97
CA SER A 367 6.57 -0.01 -0.24
C SER A 367 8.00 0.56 -0.29
N PRO A 368 8.31 1.79 0.18
CA PRO A 368 9.70 2.28 0.18
C PRO A 368 10.66 1.41 1.00
N PHE A 369 10.19 0.79 2.08
CA PHE A 369 11.02 -0.12 2.89
C PHE A 369 11.19 -1.49 2.22
N VAL A 370 10.14 -1.98 1.56
CA VAL A 370 10.21 -3.21 0.75
C VAL A 370 11.21 -3.02 -0.39
N ILE A 371 11.15 -1.89 -1.12
CA ILE A 371 12.09 -1.55 -2.19
C ILE A 371 13.53 -1.52 -1.68
N ALA A 372 13.78 -0.82 -0.57
CA ALA A 372 15.12 -0.78 0.04
C ALA A 372 15.62 -2.17 0.47
N GLY A 373 14.74 -3.04 0.95
CA GLY A 373 15.05 -4.44 1.26
C GLY A 373 15.40 -5.25 0.01
N MET A 374 14.67 -5.05 -1.09
CA MET A 374 14.97 -5.70 -2.37
C MET A 374 16.31 -5.23 -2.95
N GLU A 375 16.68 -3.95 -2.80
CA GLU A 375 18.00 -3.44 -3.19
C GLU A 375 19.11 -4.10 -2.37
N LYS A 376 18.93 -4.27 -1.05
CA LYS A 376 19.86 -5.01 -0.19
C LYS A 376 20.01 -6.48 -0.62
N ALA A 377 18.90 -7.15 -0.97
CA ALA A 377 18.93 -8.52 -1.48
C ALA A 377 19.71 -8.62 -2.81
N ARG A 378 19.51 -7.65 -3.71
CA ARG A 378 20.27 -7.55 -4.97
C ARG A 378 21.76 -7.37 -4.70
N ALA A 379 22.13 -6.52 -3.76
CA ALA A 379 23.53 -6.31 -3.37
C ALA A 379 24.19 -7.56 -2.78
N LYS A 380 23.41 -8.50 -2.24
CA LYS A 380 23.86 -9.83 -1.78
C LYS A 380 23.96 -10.87 -2.91
N GLY A 381 23.68 -10.49 -4.17
CA GLY A 381 23.75 -11.38 -5.34
C GLY A 381 22.49 -12.18 -5.62
N ARG A 382 21.35 -11.87 -4.98
CA ARG A 382 20.07 -12.50 -5.33
C ARG A 382 19.62 -12.07 -6.73
N SER A 383 18.94 -12.94 -7.45
CA SER A 383 18.64 -12.75 -8.88
C SER A 383 17.15 -12.67 -9.21
N ARG A 384 16.29 -13.38 -8.46
CA ARG A 384 14.83 -13.38 -8.64
C ARG A 384 14.16 -12.83 -7.40
N ILE A 385 14.20 -11.50 -7.28
CA ILE A 385 13.81 -10.77 -6.09
C ILE A 385 12.37 -10.29 -6.21
N CYS A 386 11.54 -10.70 -5.27
CA CYS A 386 10.15 -10.27 -5.15
C CYS A 386 9.90 -9.61 -3.79
N GLY A 387 8.89 -8.76 -3.73
CA GLY A 387 8.41 -8.19 -2.48
C GLY A 387 6.92 -7.89 -2.55
N TRP A 388 6.25 -7.86 -1.40
CA TRP A 388 4.84 -7.48 -1.33
C TRP A 388 4.46 -7.00 0.07
N GLU A 389 3.29 -6.37 0.18
CA GLU A 389 2.70 -5.94 1.45
C GLU A 389 1.48 -6.81 1.81
N ALA A 390 1.00 -6.73 3.04
CA ALA A 390 -0.19 -7.46 3.50
C ALA A 390 -1.46 -7.17 2.67
N ASN A 391 -1.51 -5.99 2.04
CA ASN A 391 -2.57 -5.62 1.09
C ASN A 391 -2.47 -6.31 -0.29
N GLY A 392 -1.43 -7.11 -0.53
CA GLY A 392 -1.20 -7.86 -1.76
C GLY A 392 -0.47 -7.10 -2.87
N GLY A 393 -0.22 -5.81 -2.71
CA GLY A 393 0.55 -5.03 -3.68
C GLY A 393 1.92 -5.64 -3.89
N PHE A 394 2.20 -6.17 -5.10
CA PHE A 394 3.35 -7.00 -5.41
C PHE A 394 4.40 -6.22 -6.22
N LEU A 395 5.67 -6.37 -5.85
CA LEU A 395 6.80 -5.70 -6.48
C LEU A 395 7.80 -6.73 -7.01
N THR A 396 8.41 -6.45 -8.16
CA THR A 396 9.58 -7.20 -8.63
C THR A 396 10.84 -6.36 -8.54
N GLY A 397 11.81 -6.82 -7.75
CA GLY A 397 13.08 -6.14 -7.52
C GLY A 397 14.14 -6.42 -8.60
N SER A 398 13.91 -7.41 -9.45
CA SER A 398 14.79 -7.81 -10.56
C SER A 398 13.96 -8.25 -11.75
N ASP A 399 14.58 -8.39 -12.91
CA ASP A 399 13.97 -9.07 -14.05
C ASP A 399 13.70 -10.55 -13.67
N ILE A 400 12.52 -11.06 -13.98
CA ILE A 400 12.13 -12.45 -13.73
C ILE A 400 12.06 -13.21 -15.05
N CYS A 401 12.91 -14.22 -15.21
CA CYS A 401 12.89 -15.10 -16.38
C CYS A 401 12.14 -16.39 -16.05
N ARG A 402 11.10 -16.70 -16.84
CA ARG A 402 10.32 -17.94 -16.76
C ARG A 402 9.95 -18.38 -18.18
N ASN A 403 10.15 -19.68 -18.49
CA ASN A 403 9.80 -20.26 -19.80
C ASN A 403 10.33 -19.43 -20.99
N GLN A 404 11.59 -18.98 -20.92
CA GLN A 404 12.25 -18.14 -21.92
C GLN A 404 11.60 -16.76 -22.14
N LYS A 405 10.69 -16.34 -21.26
CA LYS A 405 10.10 -15.00 -21.24
C LYS A 405 10.64 -14.19 -20.08
N THR A 406 10.84 -12.93 -20.28
CA THR A 406 11.37 -12.02 -19.26
C THR A 406 10.32 -10.98 -18.88
N LEU A 407 9.95 -10.97 -17.60
CA LEU A 407 9.20 -9.90 -16.99
C LEU A 407 10.20 -8.88 -16.44
N LYS A 408 10.19 -7.66 -16.97
CA LYS A 408 11.07 -6.59 -16.48
C LYS A 408 10.76 -6.23 -15.03
N ALA A 409 11.78 -5.84 -14.28
CA ALA A 409 11.61 -5.36 -12.90
C ALA A 409 10.60 -4.20 -12.83
N LEU A 410 9.77 -4.22 -11.80
CA LEU A 410 8.82 -3.15 -11.50
C LEU A 410 8.81 -2.90 -9.98
N PRO A 411 9.66 -1.96 -9.49
CA PRO A 411 9.76 -1.64 -8.07
C PRO A 411 8.66 -0.66 -7.64
N THR A 412 7.42 -1.01 -7.91
CA THR A 412 6.20 -0.41 -7.39
C THR A 412 5.14 -1.50 -7.27
N ARG A 413 4.14 -1.28 -6.42
CA ARG A 413 3.06 -2.26 -6.26
C ARG A 413 2.29 -2.46 -7.55
N ASP A 414 1.91 -3.68 -7.81
CA ASP A 414 1.19 -4.13 -8.99
C ASP A 414 0.12 -5.16 -8.59
N ALA A 415 -1.11 -4.96 -9.05
CA ALA A 415 -2.22 -5.86 -8.82
C ALA A 415 -2.36 -6.95 -9.89
N MET A 416 -1.99 -6.66 -11.14
CA MET A 416 -2.24 -7.58 -12.26
C MET A 416 -1.35 -8.81 -12.19
N LEU A 417 -0.07 -8.64 -11.87
CA LEU A 417 0.87 -9.76 -11.78
C LEU A 417 0.42 -10.84 -10.79
N PRO A 418 0.10 -10.51 -9.51
CA PRO A 418 -0.33 -11.54 -8.56
C PRO A 418 -1.66 -12.20 -8.94
N ILE A 419 -2.62 -11.47 -9.49
CA ILE A 419 -3.87 -12.07 -10.00
C ILE A 419 -3.56 -13.12 -11.06
N LEU A 420 -2.73 -12.79 -12.04
CA LEU A 420 -2.37 -13.70 -13.13
C LEU A 420 -1.56 -14.89 -12.63
N CYS A 421 -0.56 -14.68 -11.75
CA CYS A 421 0.24 -15.75 -11.20
C CYS A 421 -0.59 -16.77 -10.41
N VAL A 422 -1.55 -16.31 -9.60
CA VAL A 422 -2.47 -17.20 -8.85
C VAL A 422 -3.34 -18.01 -9.82
N LEU A 423 -3.91 -17.37 -10.85
CA LEU A 423 -4.75 -18.06 -11.83
C LEU A 423 -3.95 -19.10 -12.64
N PHE A 424 -2.75 -18.75 -13.10
CA PHE A 424 -1.90 -19.68 -13.84
C PHE A 424 -1.34 -20.80 -12.93
N ALA A 425 -0.98 -20.51 -11.68
CA ALA A 425 -0.59 -21.54 -10.72
C ALA A 425 -1.72 -22.56 -10.48
N SER A 426 -2.97 -22.08 -10.40
CA SER A 426 -4.17 -22.92 -10.32
C SER A 426 -4.31 -23.84 -11.55
N VAL A 427 -4.18 -23.27 -12.76
CA VAL A 427 -4.28 -24.04 -14.02
C VAL A 427 -3.15 -25.07 -14.14
N GLU A 428 -1.90 -24.67 -13.92
CA GLU A 428 -0.72 -25.54 -14.08
C GLU A 428 -0.70 -26.71 -13.09
N ARG A 429 -1.24 -26.50 -11.88
CA ARG A 429 -1.34 -27.56 -10.86
C ARG A 429 -2.64 -28.37 -10.94
N GLY A 430 -3.59 -28.00 -11.79
CA GLY A 430 -4.89 -28.65 -11.90
C GLY A 430 -5.75 -28.52 -10.63
N LEU A 431 -5.58 -27.43 -9.88
CA LEU A 431 -6.27 -27.17 -8.61
C LEU A 431 -7.23 -25.98 -8.76
N SER A 432 -8.31 -25.94 -7.96
CA SER A 432 -9.06 -24.70 -7.78
C SER A 432 -8.17 -23.64 -7.07
N VAL A 433 -8.55 -22.37 -7.17
CA VAL A 433 -7.83 -21.31 -6.45
C VAL A 433 -7.89 -21.55 -4.94
N GLY A 434 -9.04 -22.00 -4.42
CA GLY A 434 -9.19 -22.34 -2.99
C GLY A 434 -8.29 -23.51 -2.56
N GLN A 435 -8.23 -24.58 -3.38
CA GLN A 435 -7.34 -25.72 -3.12
C GLN A 435 -5.87 -25.32 -3.17
N LEU A 436 -5.48 -24.42 -4.09
CA LEU A 436 -4.10 -23.93 -4.17
C LEU A 436 -3.67 -23.24 -2.86
N PHE A 437 -4.55 -22.41 -2.29
CA PHE A 437 -4.28 -21.73 -1.02
C PHE A 437 -4.34 -22.67 0.19
N ALA A 438 -5.10 -23.77 0.11
CA ALA A 438 -5.15 -24.78 1.17
C ALA A 438 -3.83 -25.55 1.34
N LEU A 439 -2.90 -25.46 0.37
CA LEU A 439 -1.55 -26.03 0.46
C LEU A 439 -0.60 -25.17 1.32
N LEU A 440 -0.91 -23.91 1.56
CA LEU A 440 -0.10 -23.03 2.40
C LEU A 440 -0.18 -23.44 3.88
N PRO A 441 0.85 -23.15 4.68
CA PRO A 441 0.77 -23.33 6.13
C PRO A 441 -0.48 -22.63 6.70
N LYS A 442 -1.17 -23.33 7.60
CA LYS A 442 -2.44 -22.87 8.20
C LYS A 442 -2.18 -21.74 9.19
N ARG A 443 -2.03 -20.54 8.68
CA ARG A 443 -1.90 -19.31 9.46
C ARG A 443 -2.91 -18.29 8.93
N TYR A 444 -3.74 -17.78 9.82
CA TYR A 444 -4.85 -16.91 9.49
C TYR A 444 -4.60 -15.52 10.07
N SER A 445 -4.74 -14.49 9.25
CA SER A 445 -4.54 -13.10 9.65
C SER A 445 -5.85 -12.31 9.67
N LYS A 446 -5.93 -11.35 10.57
CA LYS A 446 -6.99 -10.34 10.65
C LYS A 446 -6.39 -9.02 11.13
N ALA A 447 -6.83 -7.91 10.54
CA ALA A 447 -6.51 -6.57 11.01
C ALA A 447 -7.77 -5.88 11.56
N ALA A 448 -7.58 -5.03 12.55
CA ALA A 448 -8.60 -4.13 13.06
C ALA A 448 -7.98 -2.81 13.55
N LEU A 449 -8.78 -1.77 13.70
CA LEU A 449 -8.29 -0.47 14.12
C LEU A 449 -9.31 0.32 14.94
N LEU A 450 -8.80 1.20 15.80
CA LEU A 450 -9.56 2.28 16.42
C LEU A 450 -9.39 3.55 15.59
N LYS A 451 -10.49 4.08 15.06
CA LYS A 451 -10.56 5.37 14.38
C LYS A 451 -10.55 6.52 15.38
N ASN A 452 -10.17 7.72 14.92
CA ASN A 452 -10.13 8.94 15.74
C ASN A 452 -9.33 8.75 17.04
N PHE A 453 -8.21 8.00 16.95
CA PHE A 453 -7.33 7.72 18.06
C PHE A 453 -6.07 8.59 17.93
N PRO A 454 -5.84 9.58 18.84
CA PRO A 454 -4.76 10.54 18.68
C PRO A 454 -3.40 9.87 18.50
N ARG A 455 -2.69 10.25 17.44
CA ARG A 455 -1.37 9.68 17.13
C ARG A 455 -0.37 9.85 18.27
N ALA A 456 -0.42 10.97 18.98
CA ALA A 456 0.45 11.20 20.14
C ALA A 456 0.25 10.14 21.22
N THR A 457 -1.00 9.74 21.49
CA THR A 457 -1.34 8.66 22.43
C THR A 457 -0.84 7.31 21.91
N SER A 458 -1.04 7.03 20.62
CA SER A 458 -0.54 5.80 19.99
C SER A 458 0.98 5.65 20.13
N LEU A 459 1.72 6.73 19.89
CA LEU A 459 3.18 6.74 20.04
C LEU A 459 3.61 6.53 21.50
N LYS A 460 2.91 7.12 22.49
CA LYS A 460 3.19 6.90 23.91
C LYS A 460 2.95 5.45 24.32
N ILE A 461 1.90 4.79 23.79
CA ILE A 461 1.65 3.36 24.02
C ILE A 461 2.82 2.53 23.52
N VAL A 462 3.25 2.74 22.28
CA VAL A 462 4.36 1.99 21.70
C VAL A 462 5.66 2.23 22.45
N SER A 463 6.01 3.50 22.74
CA SER A 463 7.25 3.84 23.43
C SER A 463 7.35 3.23 24.84
N ARG A 464 6.23 3.09 25.56
CA ARG A 464 6.19 2.45 26.89
C ARG A 464 6.67 1.00 26.87
N PHE A 465 6.45 0.29 25.78
CA PHE A 465 6.78 -1.12 25.62
C PHE A 465 7.95 -1.37 24.66
N THR A 466 8.70 -0.31 24.33
CA THR A 466 9.88 -0.39 23.46
C THR A 466 11.14 -0.14 24.29
N PRO A 467 12.22 -0.95 24.15
CA PRO A 467 13.50 -0.67 24.78
C PRO A 467 14.06 0.71 24.35
N GLU A 468 14.78 1.38 25.26
CA GLU A 468 15.46 2.65 24.94
C GLU A 468 16.63 2.45 23.97
N GLU A 469 17.29 1.29 24.03
CA GLU A 469 18.37 0.91 23.13
C GLU A 469 17.82 0.67 21.72
N THR A 470 18.04 1.60 20.80
CA THR A 470 17.46 1.62 19.46
C THR A 470 17.96 0.53 18.53
N ARG A 471 19.06 -0.16 18.85
CA ARG A 471 19.59 -1.29 18.07
C ARG A 471 18.81 -2.58 18.31
N ILE A 472 18.07 -2.69 19.43
CA ILE A 472 17.27 -3.88 19.73
C ILE A 472 16.07 -3.94 18.80
N ARG A 473 15.95 -5.04 18.07
CA ARG A 473 14.81 -5.33 17.18
C ARG A 473 13.98 -6.51 17.65
N ASP A 474 14.60 -7.50 18.27
CA ASP A 474 13.92 -8.68 18.79
C ASP A 474 14.35 -8.99 20.21
N LEU A 475 13.36 -9.34 21.03
CA LEU A 475 13.53 -9.95 22.34
C LEU A 475 12.96 -11.36 22.30
N PHE A 476 13.75 -12.37 22.64
CA PHE A 476 13.30 -13.75 22.81
C PHE A 476 13.33 -14.14 24.28
N PHE A 477 12.29 -14.83 24.71
CA PHE A 477 12.12 -15.34 26.07
C PHE A 477 12.10 -16.87 26.04
N PRO A 478 13.27 -17.54 25.95
CA PRO A 478 13.36 -18.97 25.72
C PRO A 478 12.80 -19.81 26.89
N THR A 479 12.77 -19.23 28.09
CA THR A 479 12.17 -19.85 29.28
C THR A 479 11.35 -18.84 30.05
N PRO A 480 10.34 -19.27 30.85
CA PRO A 480 9.64 -18.37 31.76
C PRO A 480 10.58 -17.68 32.80
N GLU A 481 11.71 -18.26 33.09
CA GLU A 481 12.61 -18.00 34.24
C GLU A 481 13.74 -16.98 33.93
N GLY A 482 13.40 -15.87 33.26
CA GLY A 482 14.26 -14.69 33.33
C GLY A 482 15.39 -14.56 32.31
N ARG A 483 15.63 -15.55 31.43
CA ARG A 483 16.58 -15.37 30.32
C ARG A 483 15.94 -14.60 29.19
N VAL A 484 16.67 -13.59 28.67
CA VAL A 484 16.27 -12.82 27.48
C VAL A 484 17.42 -12.82 26.47
N ASP A 485 17.13 -13.16 25.22
CA ASP A 485 18.06 -13.03 24.12
C ASP A 485 17.69 -11.83 23.27
N PHE A 486 18.67 -10.96 22.96
CA PHE A 486 18.51 -9.70 22.26
C PHE A 486 19.11 -9.78 20.86
N PHE A 487 18.41 -9.27 19.86
CA PHE A 487 18.89 -9.25 18.47
C PHE A 487 18.68 -7.89 17.82
N ASN A 488 19.59 -7.53 16.91
CA ASN A 488 19.49 -6.33 16.08
C ASN A 488 18.70 -6.58 14.78
N GLU A 489 18.64 -5.57 13.90
CA GLU A 489 17.92 -5.65 12.62
C GLU A 489 18.48 -6.70 11.65
N ASP A 490 19.75 -7.07 11.75
CA ASP A 490 20.41 -8.10 10.96
C ASP A 490 20.32 -9.50 11.60
N ALA A 491 19.47 -9.67 12.61
CA ALA A 491 19.32 -10.88 13.42
C ALA A 491 20.62 -11.32 14.13
N ARG A 492 21.54 -10.38 14.37
CA ARG A 492 22.77 -10.63 15.17
C ARG A 492 22.46 -10.48 16.64
N ARG A 493 22.92 -11.46 17.43
CA ARG A 493 22.77 -11.41 18.89
C ARG A 493 23.56 -10.25 19.48
N LEU A 494 22.91 -9.50 20.37
CA LEU A 494 23.51 -8.39 21.11
C LEU A 494 23.87 -8.86 22.52
N SER A 495 24.97 -8.31 23.04
CA SER A 495 25.26 -8.37 24.48
C SER A 495 24.32 -7.38 25.19
N ALA A 496 23.71 -7.81 26.28
CA ALA A 496 22.81 -7.00 27.08
C ALA A 496 23.29 -6.95 28.52
N SER A 497 23.03 -5.84 29.19
CA SER A 497 23.29 -5.68 30.65
C SER A 497 22.17 -6.32 31.47
N ASP A 498 22.42 -6.46 32.80
CA ASP A 498 21.35 -6.86 33.73
C ASP A 498 20.21 -5.84 33.77
N ALA A 499 20.49 -4.56 33.51
CA ALA A 499 19.47 -3.51 33.42
C ALA A 499 18.58 -3.71 32.20
N ASP A 500 19.15 -4.01 31.02
CA ASP A 500 18.40 -4.31 29.80
C ASP A 500 17.53 -5.55 29.99
N THR A 501 18.09 -6.59 30.64
CA THR A 501 17.34 -7.82 30.92
C THR A 501 16.15 -7.54 31.83
N ARG A 502 16.34 -6.78 32.92
CA ARG A 502 15.24 -6.37 33.81
C ARG A 502 14.18 -5.56 33.07
N LEU A 503 14.60 -4.60 32.25
CA LEU A 503 13.68 -3.79 31.44
C LEU A 503 12.85 -4.67 30.49
N ALA A 504 13.48 -5.62 29.79
CA ALA A 504 12.80 -6.55 28.88
C ALA A 504 11.77 -7.44 29.62
N LEU A 505 12.10 -7.92 30.81
CA LEU A 505 11.19 -8.69 31.67
C LEU A 505 10.02 -7.83 32.16
N ASN A 506 10.26 -6.58 32.56
CA ASN A 506 9.20 -5.62 32.91
C ASN A 506 8.27 -5.31 31.74
N ILE A 507 8.80 -5.16 30.53
CA ILE A 507 8.00 -4.99 29.31
C ILE A 507 7.11 -6.22 29.09
N ARG A 508 7.67 -7.44 29.17
CA ARG A 508 6.90 -8.68 29.02
C ARG A 508 5.77 -8.77 30.05
N GLU A 509 6.09 -8.53 31.33
CA GLU A 509 5.10 -8.55 32.40
C GLU A 509 4.02 -7.48 32.19
N GLY A 510 4.42 -6.25 31.82
CA GLY A 510 3.52 -5.15 31.53
C GLY A 510 2.54 -5.48 30.42
N LEU A 511 3.00 -6.08 29.32
CA LEU A 511 2.15 -6.52 28.21
C LEU A 511 1.22 -7.68 28.61
N SER A 512 1.68 -8.62 29.44
CA SER A 512 0.89 -9.75 29.92
C SER A 512 -0.35 -9.34 30.75
N LYS A 513 -0.36 -8.12 31.31
CA LYS A 513 -1.53 -7.55 31.99
C LYS A 513 -2.69 -7.23 31.05
N PHE A 514 -2.40 -7.00 29.76
CA PHE A 514 -3.38 -6.68 28.72
C PHE A 514 -3.70 -7.89 27.83
N PHE A 515 -2.70 -8.71 27.54
CA PHE A 515 -2.83 -9.94 26.76
C PHE A 515 -2.86 -11.14 27.71
N ARG A 516 -4.03 -11.38 28.31
CA ARG A 516 -4.19 -12.27 29.46
C ARG A 516 -4.42 -13.72 29.05
N GLN A 517 -4.00 -14.64 29.89
CA GLN A 517 -4.29 -16.07 29.72
C GLN A 517 -5.81 -16.36 29.75
N SER A 518 -6.58 -15.62 30.57
CA SER A 518 -8.04 -15.71 30.59
C SER A 518 -8.71 -15.36 29.24
N ASP A 519 -8.03 -14.59 28.41
CA ASP A 519 -8.49 -14.23 27.06
C ASP A 519 -7.92 -15.18 25.98
N GLY A 520 -7.28 -16.27 26.41
CA GLY A 520 -6.74 -17.33 25.57
C GLY A 520 -5.33 -17.07 25.03
N PHE A 521 -4.61 -16.04 25.50
CA PHE A 521 -3.21 -15.83 25.10
C PHE A 521 -2.28 -16.77 25.87
N GLY A 522 -1.27 -17.31 25.16
CA GLY A 522 -0.18 -18.02 25.81
C GLY A 522 0.83 -17.07 26.46
N PRO A 523 1.86 -17.61 27.16
CA PRO A 523 3.01 -16.80 27.59
C PRO A 523 3.68 -16.09 26.40
N ILE A 524 4.16 -14.85 26.60
CA ILE A 524 4.90 -14.12 25.58
C ILE A 524 6.27 -14.80 25.39
N SER A 525 6.53 -15.24 24.17
CA SER A 525 7.76 -15.93 23.76
C SER A 525 8.74 -15.05 23.00
N ARG A 526 8.23 -14.02 22.29
CA ARG A 526 9.06 -13.07 21.52
C ARG A 526 8.35 -11.73 21.38
N ILE A 527 9.11 -10.64 21.31
CA ILE A 527 8.61 -9.31 20.94
C ILE A 527 9.53 -8.74 19.86
N ASN A 528 8.93 -8.24 18.75
CA ASN A 528 9.67 -7.59 17.67
C ASN A 528 9.28 -6.11 17.56
N TYR A 529 10.28 -5.25 17.35
CA TYR A 529 10.17 -3.80 17.30
C TYR A 529 10.49 -3.18 15.94
N THR A 530 10.39 -3.95 14.88
CA THR A 530 10.65 -3.45 13.50
C THR A 530 9.72 -2.31 13.13
N ASP A 531 8.42 -2.41 13.49
CA ASP A 531 7.44 -1.33 13.29
C ASP A 531 6.31 -1.48 14.33
N GLY A 532 6.35 -0.72 15.42
CA GLY A 532 5.43 -0.89 16.55
C GLY A 532 5.87 -2.00 17.50
N VAL A 533 4.92 -2.69 18.13
CA VAL A 533 5.16 -3.78 19.10
C VAL A 533 4.44 -5.04 18.59
N ARG A 534 5.20 -5.98 18.03
CA ARG A 534 4.69 -7.28 17.57
C ARG A 534 5.02 -8.35 18.60
N ILE A 535 4.00 -8.94 19.18
CA ILE A 535 4.06 -9.88 20.31
C ILE A 535 3.74 -11.28 19.77
N TYR A 536 4.61 -12.23 20.06
CA TYR A 536 4.44 -13.65 19.75
C TYR A 536 4.19 -14.41 21.05
N PHE A 537 3.21 -15.31 21.02
CA PHE A 537 2.83 -16.11 22.17
C PHE A 537 3.21 -17.57 21.97
N ALA A 538 3.41 -18.32 23.05
CA ALA A 538 3.81 -19.72 23.01
C ALA A 538 2.76 -20.66 22.37
N ASN A 539 1.50 -20.21 22.28
CA ASN A 539 0.40 -20.90 21.59
C ASN A 539 0.27 -20.50 20.10
N ASN A 540 1.33 -19.96 19.49
CA ASN A 540 1.39 -19.46 18.12
C ASN A 540 0.51 -18.24 17.81
N ASP A 541 -0.21 -17.67 18.77
CA ASP A 541 -0.88 -16.40 18.56
C ASP A 541 0.13 -15.28 18.31
N VAL A 542 -0.26 -14.31 17.49
CA VAL A 542 0.49 -13.05 17.30
C VAL A 542 -0.47 -11.89 17.44
N ALA A 543 -0.07 -10.87 18.19
CA ALA A 543 -0.72 -9.58 18.25
C ALA A 543 0.30 -8.48 17.96
N HIS A 544 0.01 -7.62 16.98
CA HIS A 544 0.90 -6.55 16.58
C HIS A 544 0.20 -5.20 16.71
N VAL A 545 0.64 -4.37 17.65
CA VAL A 545 0.09 -3.04 17.94
C VAL A 545 0.95 -1.99 17.26
N ARG A 546 0.32 -1.11 16.46
CA ARG A 546 1.03 -0.12 15.67
C ARG A 546 0.21 1.15 15.44
N PRO A 547 0.81 2.36 15.57
CA PRO A 547 0.21 3.61 15.12
C PRO A 547 0.05 3.63 13.59
N SER A 548 -1.03 4.22 13.08
CA SER A 548 -1.12 4.50 11.65
C SER A 548 -0.08 5.57 11.25
N GLY A 549 0.55 5.37 10.08
CA GLY A 549 1.44 6.39 9.49
C GLY A 549 0.69 7.59 8.91
N ASN A 550 -0.58 7.43 8.55
CA ASN A 550 -1.34 8.35 7.68
C ASN A 550 -2.58 8.95 8.33
N ALA A 551 -3.01 8.44 9.49
CA ALA A 551 -4.26 8.86 10.13
C ALA A 551 -4.15 8.76 11.67
N ASP A 552 -5.04 9.42 12.38
CA ASP A 552 -5.23 9.29 13.82
C ASP A 552 -5.94 7.96 14.12
N GLU A 553 -5.16 6.87 14.03
CA GLU A 553 -5.62 5.48 14.21
C GLU A 553 -4.59 4.69 15.00
N LEU A 554 -5.06 3.76 15.81
CA LEU A 554 -4.25 2.70 16.42
C LEU A 554 -4.72 1.36 15.89
N ARG A 555 -3.80 0.58 15.32
CA ARG A 555 -4.08 -0.69 14.65
C ARG A 555 -3.60 -1.88 15.46
N ILE A 556 -4.34 -2.99 15.34
CA ILE A 556 -3.92 -4.31 15.78
C ILE A 556 -4.00 -5.28 14.62
N TYR A 557 -2.94 -6.05 14.40
CA TYR A 557 -2.89 -7.17 13.46
C TYR A 557 -2.75 -8.45 14.27
N ALA A 558 -3.57 -9.43 13.95
CA ALA A 558 -3.55 -10.76 14.57
C ALA A 558 -3.13 -11.80 13.55
N VAL A 559 -2.36 -12.80 14.00
CA VAL A 559 -2.13 -14.04 13.26
C VAL A 559 -2.32 -15.22 14.23
N ALA A 560 -3.03 -16.25 13.79
CA ALA A 560 -3.33 -17.43 14.61
C ALA A 560 -3.47 -18.69 13.75
N ASP A 561 -3.57 -19.86 14.40
CA ASP A 561 -3.71 -21.16 13.73
C ASP A 561 -5.13 -21.41 13.19
N THR A 562 -6.11 -20.57 13.58
CA THR A 562 -7.48 -20.59 13.03
C THR A 562 -8.00 -19.17 12.77
N GLN A 563 -8.95 -19.04 11.83
CA GLN A 563 -9.56 -17.75 11.51
C GLN A 563 -10.37 -17.21 12.70
N GLU A 564 -11.09 -18.09 13.40
CA GLU A 564 -11.90 -17.74 14.58
C GLU A 564 -11.03 -17.13 15.68
N ARG A 565 -9.80 -17.67 15.87
CA ARG A 565 -8.86 -17.13 16.85
C ARG A 565 -8.28 -15.78 16.43
N ALA A 566 -7.91 -15.59 15.16
CA ALA A 566 -7.47 -14.30 14.63
C ALA A 566 -8.55 -13.22 14.77
N ASP A 567 -9.81 -13.58 14.47
CA ASP A 567 -10.97 -12.71 14.67
C ASP A 567 -11.20 -12.39 16.15
N ALA A 568 -11.04 -13.37 17.05
CA ALA A 568 -11.18 -13.17 18.49
C ALA A 568 -10.11 -12.19 19.02
N ILE A 569 -8.85 -12.34 18.62
CA ILE A 569 -7.76 -11.43 19.02
C ILE A 569 -8.07 -9.99 18.59
N THR A 570 -8.53 -9.78 17.36
CA THR A 570 -8.88 -8.44 16.90
C THR A 570 -10.10 -7.86 17.60
N ARG A 571 -11.15 -8.67 17.88
CA ARG A 571 -12.31 -8.24 18.69
C ARG A 571 -11.90 -7.83 20.11
N LEU A 572 -11.05 -8.61 20.77
CA LEU A 572 -10.47 -8.25 22.07
C LEU A 572 -9.65 -6.96 21.98
N GLY A 573 -8.93 -6.76 20.85
CA GLY A 573 -8.10 -5.59 20.60
C GLY A 573 -8.91 -4.30 20.56
N VAL A 574 -9.96 -4.25 19.73
CA VAL A 574 -10.72 -3.02 19.44
C VAL A 574 -12.09 -2.94 20.12
N GLY A 575 -12.45 -3.92 20.95
CA GLY A 575 -13.74 -3.96 21.65
C GLY A 575 -13.99 -2.69 22.46
N GLU A 576 -15.16 -2.11 22.32
CA GLU A 576 -15.53 -0.92 23.08
C GLU A 576 -16.43 -1.32 24.27
N PRO A 577 -16.29 -0.68 25.45
CA PRO A 577 -15.33 0.39 25.77
C PRO A 577 -13.97 -0.15 26.28
N ASP A 578 -13.82 -1.44 26.56
CA ASP A 578 -12.75 -2.01 27.39
C ASP A 578 -11.74 -2.88 26.62
N GLY A 579 -11.70 -2.76 25.30
CA GLY A 579 -10.74 -3.47 24.48
C GLY A 579 -9.29 -3.18 24.85
N ILE A 580 -8.39 -4.08 24.45
CA ILE A 580 -6.95 -4.03 24.81
C ILE A 580 -6.35 -2.67 24.45
N LEU A 581 -6.62 -2.13 23.23
CA LEU A 581 -6.06 -0.86 22.79
C LEU A 581 -6.56 0.33 23.63
N ARG A 582 -7.85 0.32 24.05
CA ARG A 582 -8.39 1.34 24.98
C ARG A 582 -7.79 1.22 26.38
N SER A 583 -7.62 -0.01 26.86
CA SER A 583 -7.02 -0.29 28.16
C SER A 583 -5.54 0.14 28.21
N LEU A 584 -4.78 -0.08 27.13
CA LEU A 584 -3.43 0.45 26.97
C LEU A 584 -3.39 1.98 27.06
N ALA A 585 -4.34 2.67 26.41
CA ALA A 585 -4.42 4.13 26.47
C ALA A 585 -4.71 4.64 27.89
N ARG A 586 -5.70 4.07 28.57
CA ARG A 586 -6.06 4.45 29.94
C ARG A 586 -4.87 4.27 30.91
N SER A 587 -4.07 3.25 30.71
CA SER A 587 -2.90 2.98 31.55
C SER A 587 -1.75 4.00 31.43
N LEU A 588 -1.85 4.96 30.48
CA LEU A 588 -0.91 6.08 30.33
C LEU A 588 -1.28 7.28 31.21
N SER A 589 -2.52 7.37 31.68
CA SER A 589 -2.92 8.44 32.61
C SER A 589 -2.39 8.11 33.99
N PRO A 590 -1.69 9.02 34.69
CA PRO A 590 -1.38 8.82 36.10
C PRO A 590 -2.70 8.76 36.89
N HIS A 591 -2.85 7.81 37.77
CA HIS A 591 -3.93 7.73 38.77
C HIS A 591 -3.84 8.90 39.75
#